data_1f24ee2b1e2e819e39a6af5a6a7e57f7
#
_entry.id   1f24ee2b1e2e819e39a6af5a6a7e57f7
#
_cell.length_a   1.000
_cell.length_b   1.000
_cell.length_c   1.000
_cell.angle_alpha   90.00
_cell.angle_beta   90.00
_cell.angle_gamma   90.00
#
_symmetry.space_group_name_H-M   'P 1'
#
loop_
_entity.id
_entity.type
_entity.pdbx_description
1 polymer ?
#
loop_
_entity_poly.entity_id
_entity_poly.type
_entity_poly.pdbx_seq_one_letter_code
_entity_poly.pdbx_strand_id
1 'polypeptide(L)'
;MRATALTALTLLATTAGLSAQTHALVGATVIDGTGAAPIVDAVVLVDDDRITCVGTAADCPVPGGAEVTNLQGRFITPGLVDAHVHFSQTGWMDGRPDGLTAPEIFPYAETSRNARENPGRWQRSYLCTGITAVYDVGGHPWTTQLPGVSENNPNAAHVRAAGPLITHANVPALQVDDEHYTFLPMGSVDEALQSVQKVVDMGSSSVKVWYVGSPPSRWDELDEIVMAIGEAATDAGLDLIVHATGLREAKTAVRAGASLLVHSVENQLVDDEFLALLAEQGTIYAPTLTVGENWARAMVSVIMDAPETMDDPNGCVDPTTAQNVNATSTLREYLPQRLQSGGTEYAYQRFMRVGRAGFVMAENLRRVHASGAIVATATDAGNPMTLHGPSIYGEMERMQAAGLSAMDVIVMSTKNGAYAMNRLDDFGTVETGKIADLVILTEDPSQDVTAFRSITHVMRMGVMHDQKDLAYRPIS
;
A
#
# COMPACT_ATOMS: atom_id res chain seq x y z
N MET A 1 -42.01 16.37 70.05
CA MET A 1 -40.97 16.61 69.08
C MET A 1 -39.99 15.41 69.06
N ARG A 2 -40.12 14.57 68.12
CA ARG A 2 -39.15 13.39 67.91
C ARG A 2 -38.31 13.69 66.73
N ALA A 3 -37.01 13.83 66.90
CA ALA A 3 -36.02 13.99 65.84
C ALA A 3 -35.61 12.61 65.29
N THR A 4 -35.84 12.40 64.01
CA THR A 4 -35.42 11.19 63.29
C THR A 4 -34.03 11.48 62.66
N ALA A 5 -33.00 10.80 63.08
CA ALA A 5 -31.68 10.88 62.51
C ALA A 5 -31.64 9.99 61.22
N LEU A 6 -31.38 10.61 60.10
CA LEU A 6 -31.10 9.92 58.83
C LEU A 6 -29.59 9.58 58.74
N THR A 7 -29.26 8.31 58.81
CA THR A 7 -27.89 7.84 58.60
C THR A 7 -27.68 7.64 57.09
N ALA A 8 -26.86 8.46 56.48
CA ALA A 8 -26.44 8.30 55.05
C ALA A 8 -25.36 7.21 54.97
N LEU A 9 -25.67 6.11 54.31
CA LEU A 9 -24.72 5.04 53.98
C LEU A 9 -24.03 5.41 52.69
N THR A 10 -22.76 5.81 52.76
CA THR A 10 -21.94 6.09 51.59
C THR A 10 -21.40 4.74 51.05
N LEU A 11 -21.97 4.27 49.94
CA LEU A 11 -21.39 3.16 49.17
C LEU A 11 -20.12 3.67 48.42
N LEU A 12 -18.94 3.26 48.90
CA LEU A 12 -17.73 3.33 48.08
C LEU A 12 -17.83 2.27 46.99
N ALA A 13 -18.16 2.68 45.79
CA ALA A 13 -17.96 1.87 44.58
C ALA A 13 -16.46 1.82 44.30
N THR A 14 -15.81 0.72 44.67
CA THR A 14 -14.46 0.40 44.13
C THR A 14 -14.64 0.04 42.66
N THR A 15 -14.36 0.98 41.77
CA THR A 15 -14.10 0.65 40.37
C THR A 15 -12.79 -0.17 40.35
N ALA A 16 -12.91 -1.52 40.33
CA ALA A 16 -11.83 -2.35 39.88
C ALA A 16 -11.59 -1.95 38.43
N GLY A 17 -10.57 -1.13 38.17
CA GLY A 17 -10.06 -0.96 36.82
C GLY A 17 -9.76 -2.36 36.29
N LEU A 18 -10.39 -2.75 35.19
CA LEU A 18 -9.90 -3.87 34.38
C LEU A 18 -8.46 -3.47 34.03
N SER A 19 -7.48 -4.09 34.72
CA SER A 19 -6.09 -4.04 34.29
C SER A 19 -6.08 -4.69 32.92
N ALA A 20 -5.62 -3.94 31.90
CA ALA A 20 -5.36 -4.51 30.59
C ALA A 20 -4.49 -5.76 30.80
N GLN A 21 -4.87 -6.86 30.17
CA GLN A 21 -4.11 -8.11 30.28
C GLN A 21 -2.91 -8.01 29.35
N THR A 22 -1.69 -8.02 29.90
CA THR A 22 -0.46 -8.06 29.10
C THR A 22 -0.42 -9.33 28.25
N HIS A 23 -0.22 -9.19 26.95
CA HIS A 23 0.13 -10.29 26.05
C HIS A 23 1.65 -10.44 25.99
N ALA A 24 2.15 -11.65 26.22
CA ALA A 24 3.56 -12.00 26.14
C ALA A 24 3.80 -12.99 24.99
N LEU A 25 4.42 -12.52 23.91
CA LEU A 25 4.87 -13.36 22.79
C LEU A 25 6.29 -13.82 23.09
N VAL A 26 6.51 -15.15 23.27
CA VAL A 26 7.78 -15.66 23.80
C VAL A 26 8.41 -16.72 22.89
N GLY A 27 9.73 -16.71 22.77
CA GLY A 27 10.51 -17.75 22.10
C GLY A 27 10.69 -17.55 20.59
N ALA A 28 10.14 -16.51 20.01
CA ALA A 28 10.31 -16.20 18.58
C ALA A 28 11.69 -15.59 18.29
N THR A 29 12.09 -15.62 17.00
CA THR A 29 13.12 -14.74 16.47
C THR A 29 12.45 -13.45 15.99
N VAL A 30 12.83 -12.29 16.56
CA VAL A 30 12.29 -11.00 16.15
C VAL A 30 13.24 -10.34 15.14
N ILE A 31 12.71 -10.01 13.96
CA ILE A 31 13.30 -9.14 12.95
C ILE A 31 12.61 -7.79 13.09
N ASP A 32 13.23 -6.85 13.76
CA ASP A 32 12.58 -5.63 14.26
C ASP A 32 12.25 -4.57 13.20
N GLY A 33 12.64 -4.78 11.93
CA GLY A 33 12.41 -3.82 10.85
C GLY A 33 13.40 -2.64 10.81
N THR A 34 14.35 -2.56 11.75
CA THR A 34 15.36 -1.48 11.76
C THR A 34 16.55 -1.74 10.84
N GLY A 35 16.75 -2.99 10.41
CA GLY A 35 17.93 -3.48 9.73
C GLY A 35 19.01 -4.04 10.68
N ALA A 36 18.74 -4.07 11.99
CA ALA A 36 19.61 -4.68 12.99
C ALA A 36 19.57 -6.22 12.91
N ALA A 37 20.53 -6.87 13.58
CA ALA A 37 20.54 -8.33 13.68
C ALA A 37 19.30 -8.85 14.43
N PRO A 38 18.70 -9.99 13.99
CA PRO A 38 17.54 -10.56 14.66
C PRO A 38 17.78 -10.91 16.13
N ILE A 39 16.76 -10.73 16.97
CA ILE A 39 16.78 -11.11 18.39
C ILE A 39 16.23 -12.54 18.52
N VAL A 40 17.12 -13.48 18.83
CA VAL A 40 16.74 -14.90 18.95
C VAL A 40 16.16 -15.19 20.33
N ASP A 41 15.17 -16.08 20.43
CA ASP A 41 14.49 -16.45 21.68
C ASP A 41 13.98 -15.22 22.44
N ALA A 42 13.34 -14.33 21.67
CA ALA A 42 12.88 -13.02 22.13
C ALA A 42 11.59 -13.10 22.94
N VAL A 43 11.35 -12.05 23.73
CA VAL A 43 10.08 -11.74 24.37
C VAL A 43 9.60 -10.41 23.84
N VAL A 44 8.33 -10.35 23.40
CA VAL A 44 7.62 -9.10 23.08
C VAL A 44 6.43 -9.00 24.02
N LEU A 45 6.38 -7.93 24.82
CA LEU A 45 5.27 -7.63 25.72
C LEU A 45 4.40 -6.57 25.08
N VAL A 46 3.08 -6.80 25.09
CA VAL A 46 2.08 -5.90 24.55
C VAL A 46 1.03 -5.62 25.61
N ASP A 47 0.79 -4.35 25.92
CA ASP A 47 -0.30 -3.88 26.78
C ASP A 47 -1.26 -3.04 25.92
N ASP A 48 -2.52 -3.40 25.91
CA ASP A 48 -3.54 -2.82 25.03
C ASP A 48 -3.08 -2.85 23.55
N ASP A 49 -2.80 -1.71 22.95
CA ASP A 49 -2.38 -1.57 21.57
C ASP A 49 -0.87 -1.34 21.39
N ARG A 50 -0.06 -1.32 22.49
CA ARG A 50 1.34 -0.89 22.45
C ARG A 50 2.32 -1.97 22.90
N ILE A 51 3.45 -1.99 22.20
CA ILE A 51 4.63 -2.77 22.62
C ILE A 51 5.24 -2.07 23.84
N THR A 52 5.33 -2.79 24.97
CA THR A 52 5.89 -2.25 26.21
C THR A 52 7.30 -2.75 26.49
N CYS A 53 7.70 -3.88 25.90
CA CYS A 53 9.06 -4.38 25.93
C CYS A 53 9.35 -5.29 24.75
N VAL A 54 10.57 -5.24 24.21
CA VAL A 54 11.12 -6.19 23.24
C VAL A 54 12.59 -6.46 23.55
N GLY A 55 12.96 -7.73 23.63
CA GLY A 55 14.32 -8.13 23.97
C GLY A 55 14.42 -9.61 24.34
N THR A 56 15.49 -9.99 25.04
CA THR A 56 15.61 -11.35 25.61
C THR A 56 14.74 -11.50 26.86
N ALA A 57 14.52 -12.73 27.34
CA ALA A 57 13.80 -12.99 28.60
C ALA A 57 14.45 -12.31 29.83
N ALA A 58 15.74 -11.98 29.76
CA ALA A 58 16.43 -11.24 30.80
C ALA A 58 16.13 -9.75 30.78
N ASP A 59 15.94 -9.17 29.59
CA ASP A 59 15.62 -7.76 29.36
C ASP A 59 14.12 -7.49 29.57
N CYS A 60 13.27 -8.44 29.18
CA CYS A 60 11.82 -8.37 29.19
C CYS A 60 11.20 -9.49 30.03
N PRO A 61 11.29 -9.43 31.36
CA PRO A 61 10.68 -10.47 32.22
C PRO A 61 9.16 -10.49 32.06
N VAL A 62 8.61 -11.68 31.79
CA VAL A 62 7.15 -11.86 31.60
C VAL A 62 6.42 -11.61 32.93
N PRO A 63 5.47 -10.66 32.99
CA PRO A 63 4.72 -10.39 34.23
C PRO A 63 3.86 -11.59 34.65
N GLY A 64 3.69 -11.77 35.98
CA GLY A 64 2.76 -12.76 36.51
C GLY A 64 1.32 -12.42 36.13
N GLY A 65 0.64 -13.37 35.47
CA GLY A 65 -0.74 -13.17 34.99
C GLY A 65 -0.85 -12.69 33.54
N ALA A 66 0.27 -12.50 32.84
CA ALA A 66 0.24 -12.24 31.41
C ALA A 66 -0.34 -13.43 30.62
N GLU A 67 -1.03 -13.15 29.53
CA GLU A 67 -1.41 -14.15 28.53
C GLU A 67 -0.19 -14.50 27.69
N VAL A 68 0.30 -15.73 27.81
CA VAL A 68 1.53 -16.16 27.15
C VAL A 68 1.23 -16.94 25.89
N THR A 69 1.70 -16.44 24.75
CA THR A 69 1.73 -17.16 23.47
C THR A 69 3.15 -17.64 23.20
N ASN A 70 3.34 -18.98 23.18
CA ASN A 70 4.62 -19.59 22.84
C ASN A 70 4.81 -19.63 21.32
N LEU A 71 5.81 -18.93 20.83
CA LEU A 71 6.17 -18.79 19.42
C LEU A 71 7.55 -19.37 19.10
N GLN A 72 8.00 -20.38 19.88
CA GLN A 72 9.29 -21.03 19.63
C GLN A 72 9.38 -21.59 18.21
N GLY A 73 10.47 -21.26 17.50
CA GLY A 73 10.68 -21.61 16.10
C GLY A 73 9.86 -20.80 15.10
N ARG A 74 9.24 -19.70 15.55
CA ARG A 74 8.54 -18.73 14.72
C ARG A 74 9.37 -17.46 14.57
N PHE A 75 8.94 -16.61 13.62
CA PHE A 75 9.55 -15.31 13.35
C PHE A 75 8.50 -14.23 13.52
N ILE A 76 8.90 -13.11 14.14
CA ILE A 76 8.07 -11.91 14.28
C ILE A 76 8.72 -10.80 13.47
N THR A 77 7.92 -10.13 12.64
CA THR A 77 8.30 -8.88 11.97
C THR A 77 7.27 -7.79 12.31
N PRO A 78 7.59 -6.50 12.06
CA PRO A 78 6.54 -5.49 11.99
C PRO A 78 5.51 -5.87 10.95
N GLY A 79 4.29 -5.37 11.05
CA GLY A 79 3.30 -5.39 9.98
C GLY A 79 3.82 -4.75 8.71
N LEU A 80 3.50 -5.33 7.56
CA LEU A 80 3.88 -4.79 6.27
C LEU A 80 3.14 -3.48 5.99
N VAL A 81 3.80 -2.60 5.26
CA VAL A 81 3.23 -1.33 4.77
C VAL A 81 3.32 -1.28 3.26
N ASP A 82 2.18 -1.14 2.59
CA ASP A 82 2.12 -0.90 1.16
C ASP A 82 1.95 0.60 0.89
N ALA A 83 3.01 1.23 0.40
CA ALA A 83 3.07 2.68 0.21
C ALA A 83 2.34 3.18 -1.05
N HIS A 84 1.66 2.31 -1.80
CA HIS A 84 0.90 2.68 -3.00
C HIS A 84 -0.23 1.71 -3.30
N VAL A 85 -1.45 2.10 -2.95
CA VAL A 85 -2.68 1.36 -3.27
C VAL A 85 -3.78 2.29 -3.78
N HIS A 86 -4.88 1.73 -4.29
CA HIS A 86 -6.05 2.44 -4.80
C HIS A 86 -7.36 1.79 -4.36
N PHE A 87 -7.97 2.25 -3.27
CA PHE A 87 -9.24 1.68 -2.76
C PHE A 87 -10.42 1.81 -3.73
N SER A 88 -10.36 2.76 -4.65
CA SER A 88 -11.41 2.96 -5.67
C SER A 88 -11.30 2.00 -6.86
N GLN A 89 -10.29 1.14 -6.88
CA GLN A 89 -10.04 0.14 -7.94
C GLN A 89 -10.13 -1.27 -7.37
N THR A 90 -10.31 -2.29 -8.24
CA THR A 90 -10.71 -3.64 -7.81
C THR A 90 -9.62 -4.70 -7.94
N GLY A 91 -8.52 -4.40 -8.62
CA GLY A 91 -7.52 -5.41 -9.02
C GLY A 91 -7.84 -6.10 -10.34
N TRP A 92 -8.91 -5.69 -11.05
CA TRP A 92 -9.30 -6.22 -12.35
C TRP A 92 -9.87 -5.15 -13.28
N MET A 93 -10.30 -5.56 -14.48
CA MET A 93 -10.79 -4.67 -15.55
C MET A 93 -12.09 -3.95 -15.21
N ASP A 94 -12.91 -4.47 -14.29
CA ASP A 94 -14.12 -3.82 -13.79
C ASP A 94 -13.84 -2.50 -13.06
N GLY A 95 -12.64 -2.37 -12.45
CA GLY A 95 -12.15 -1.13 -11.84
C GLY A 95 -11.43 -0.19 -12.80
N ARG A 96 -11.16 -0.61 -14.04
CA ARG A 96 -10.33 0.13 -15.00
C ARG A 96 -10.96 0.19 -16.41
N PRO A 97 -12.10 0.91 -16.55
CA PRO A 97 -12.78 1.06 -17.84
C PRO A 97 -11.95 1.83 -18.88
N ASP A 98 -10.91 2.55 -18.47
CA ASP A 98 -9.92 3.17 -19.34
C ASP A 98 -8.99 2.13 -20.03
N GLY A 99 -8.83 0.97 -19.45
CA GLY A 99 -8.10 -0.16 -20.06
C GLY A 99 -8.97 -1.01 -20.99
N LEU A 100 -10.17 -1.35 -20.54
CA LEU A 100 -11.16 -2.09 -21.32
C LEU A 100 -12.57 -1.73 -20.87
N THR A 101 -13.36 -1.13 -21.76
CA THR A 101 -14.75 -0.75 -21.49
C THR A 101 -15.68 -1.89 -21.85
N ALA A 102 -16.38 -2.46 -20.86
CA ALA A 102 -17.35 -3.55 -20.99
C ALA A 102 -18.60 -3.28 -20.13
N PRO A 103 -19.41 -2.24 -20.44
CA PRO A 103 -20.43 -1.71 -19.54
C PRO A 103 -21.58 -2.68 -19.26
N GLU A 104 -21.86 -3.63 -20.16
CA GLU A 104 -22.90 -4.64 -19.99
C GLU A 104 -22.51 -5.73 -18.99
N ILE A 105 -21.18 -5.97 -18.80
CA ILE A 105 -20.64 -6.95 -17.85
C ILE A 105 -20.16 -6.24 -16.59
N PHE A 106 -19.45 -5.12 -16.75
CA PHE A 106 -18.85 -4.32 -15.70
C PHE A 106 -19.34 -2.87 -15.77
N PRO A 107 -20.54 -2.57 -15.26
CA PRO A 107 -21.06 -1.20 -15.19
C PRO A 107 -20.25 -0.40 -14.16
N TYR A 108 -19.31 0.40 -14.63
CA TYR A 108 -18.32 1.10 -13.78
C TYR A 108 -18.95 1.92 -12.65
N ALA A 109 -20.12 2.56 -12.91
CA ALA A 109 -20.84 3.30 -11.88
C ALA A 109 -21.30 2.39 -10.71
N GLU A 110 -21.61 1.12 -10.97
CA GLU A 110 -21.94 0.15 -9.93
C GLU A 110 -20.69 -0.34 -9.20
N THR A 111 -19.62 -0.63 -9.94
CA THR A 111 -18.31 -1.00 -9.37
C THR A 111 -17.80 0.10 -8.43
N SER A 112 -17.87 1.37 -8.84
CA SER A 112 -17.42 2.51 -8.03
C SER A 112 -18.22 2.66 -6.74
N ARG A 113 -19.56 2.55 -6.82
CA ARG A 113 -20.43 2.58 -5.63
C ARG A 113 -20.14 1.41 -4.68
N ASN A 114 -19.98 0.21 -5.23
CA ASN A 114 -19.66 -0.99 -4.45
C ASN A 114 -18.32 -0.87 -3.72
N ALA A 115 -17.30 -0.29 -4.35
CA ALA A 115 -16.00 -0.04 -3.72
C ALA A 115 -16.14 0.92 -2.52
N ARG A 116 -16.95 1.99 -2.66
CA ARG A 116 -17.24 2.94 -1.59
C ARG A 116 -18.02 2.32 -0.44
N GLU A 117 -19.04 1.52 -0.74
CA GLU A 117 -19.92 0.91 0.27
C GLU A 117 -19.25 -0.23 1.03
N ASN A 118 -18.27 -0.90 0.43
CA ASN A 118 -17.63 -2.11 0.96
C ASN A 118 -16.10 -2.05 0.99
N PRO A 119 -15.47 -0.99 1.53
CA PRO A 119 -14.00 -0.91 1.60
C PRO A 119 -13.39 -1.96 2.55
N GLY A 120 -14.20 -2.51 3.46
CA GLY A 120 -13.79 -3.55 4.41
C GLY A 120 -13.28 -4.84 3.76
N ARG A 121 -13.68 -5.12 2.51
CA ARG A 121 -13.15 -6.27 1.76
C ARG A 121 -11.64 -6.12 1.46
N TRP A 122 -11.18 -4.93 1.13
CA TRP A 122 -9.74 -4.65 0.95
C TRP A 122 -9.00 -4.69 2.28
N GLN A 123 -9.59 -4.15 3.34
CA GLN A 123 -9.03 -4.19 4.69
C GLN A 123 -8.76 -5.63 5.14
N ARG A 124 -9.72 -6.53 4.90
CA ARG A 124 -9.56 -7.94 5.19
C ARG A 124 -8.45 -8.59 4.35
N SER A 125 -8.37 -8.27 3.05
CA SER A 125 -7.30 -8.75 2.16
C SER A 125 -5.92 -8.29 2.64
N TYR A 126 -5.80 -7.04 3.10
CA TYR A 126 -4.55 -6.50 3.62
C TYR A 126 -4.11 -7.24 4.89
N LEU A 127 -4.96 -7.31 5.91
CA LEU A 127 -4.60 -8.01 7.15
C LEU A 127 -4.30 -9.51 6.88
N CYS A 128 -5.06 -10.15 6.02
CA CYS A 128 -4.84 -11.56 5.63
C CYS A 128 -3.43 -11.81 5.06
N THR A 129 -2.80 -10.81 4.46
CA THR A 129 -1.45 -10.87 3.88
C THR A 129 -0.37 -10.21 4.73
N GLY A 130 -0.71 -9.82 5.98
CA GLY A 130 0.23 -9.19 6.90
C GLY A 130 0.44 -7.70 6.69
N ILE A 131 -0.34 -7.06 5.81
CA ILE A 131 -0.29 -5.62 5.62
C ILE A 131 -1.15 -4.94 6.69
N THR A 132 -0.52 -4.19 7.58
CA THR A 132 -1.18 -3.46 8.67
C THR A 132 -1.34 -1.97 8.41
N ALA A 133 -0.70 -1.46 7.34
CA ALA A 133 -0.84 -0.07 6.92
C ALA A 133 -0.74 0.08 5.40
N VAL A 134 -1.50 1.00 4.84
CA VAL A 134 -1.54 1.27 3.39
C VAL A 134 -1.65 2.76 3.10
N TYR A 135 -1.03 3.20 1.98
CA TYR A 135 -1.20 4.55 1.46
C TYR A 135 -2.02 4.50 0.17
N ASP A 136 -3.28 4.96 0.24
CA ASP A 136 -4.11 5.22 -0.95
C ASP A 136 -3.61 6.53 -1.59
N VAL A 137 -2.76 6.39 -2.60
CA VAL A 137 -2.12 7.55 -3.24
C VAL A 137 -2.92 8.08 -4.43
N GLY A 138 -4.18 7.75 -4.49
CA GLY A 138 -5.09 8.37 -5.44
C GLY A 138 -6.33 7.55 -5.72
N GLY A 139 -7.48 8.22 -5.74
CA GLY A 139 -8.76 7.59 -5.95
C GLY A 139 -9.91 8.59 -6.00
N HIS A 140 -11.11 8.10 -5.71
CA HIS A 140 -12.28 8.96 -5.60
C HIS A 140 -12.26 9.84 -4.34
N PRO A 141 -13.02 10.96 -4.29
CA PRO A 141 -13.06 11.85 -3.12
C PRO A 141 -13.35 11.14 -1.79
N TRP A 142 -14.22 10.12 -1.80
CA TRP A 142 -14.62 9.40 -0.59
C TRP A 142 -13.45 8.67 0.12
N THR A 143 -12.35 8.37 -0.60
CA THR A 143 -11.19 7.67 0.01
C THR A 143 -10.51 8.51 1.09
N THR A 144 -10.64 9.85 1.05
CA THR A 144 -10.12 10.74 2.09
C THR A 144 -10.77 10.53 3.46
N GLN A 145 -11.89 9.80 3.55
CA GLN A 145 -12.57 9.47 4.80
C GLN A 145 -12.07 8.17 5.43
N LEU A 146 -11.35 7.33 4.66
CA LEU A 146 -10.86 6.02 5.14
C LEU A 146 -9.94 6.11 6.35
N PRO A 147 -9.03 7.11 6.49
CA PRO A 147 -8.20 7.22 7.68
C PRO A 147 -9.04 7.27 8.96
N GLY A 148 -10.09 8.08 8.99
CA GLY A 148 -10.95 8.26 10.17
C GLY A 148 -11.71 7.00 10.63
N VAL A 149 -12.05 6.10 9.69
CA VAL A 149 -12.79 4.86 10.00
C VAL A 149 -11.87 3.66 10.25
N SER A 150 -10.61 3.74 9.83
CA SER A 150 -9.64 2.66 9.92
C SER A 150 -8.72 2.76 11.15
N GLU A 151 -8.44 3.98 11.62
CA GLU A 151 -7.38 4.25 12.59
C GLU A 151 -7.53 3.48 13.90
N ASN A 152 -8.73 3.46 14.47
CA ASN A 152 -9.01 2.78 15.74
C ASN A 152 -9.73 1.43 15.55
N ASN A 153 -9.59 0.80 14.39
CA ASN A 153 -10.24 -0.46 14.06
C ASN A 153 -9.20 -1.59 13.94
N PRO A 154 -9.15 -2.54 14.90
CA PRO A 154 -8.20 -3.64 14.83
C PRO A 154 -8.48 -4.63 13.69
N ASN A 155 -9.62 -4.52 13.01
CA ASN A 155 -9.96 -5.30 11.82
C ASN A 155 -9.67 -4.56 10.50
N ALA A 156 -8.91 -3.46 10.56
CA ALA A 156 -8.55 -2.68 9.39
C ALA A 156 -7.07 -2.25 9.45
N ALA A 157 -6.38 -2.26 8.33
CA ALA A 157 -5.08 -1.65 8.21
C ALA A 157 -5.18 -0.13 8.44
N HIS A 158 -4.13 0.51 8.96
CA HIS A 158 -4.03 1.97 8.93
C HIS A 158 -4.12 2.48 7.50
N VAL A 159 -4.81 3.56 7.27
CA VAL A 159 -4.92 4.18 5.95
C VAL A 159 -4.45 5.62 6.00
N ARG A 160 -3.65 6.01 4.99
CA ARG A 160 -3.46 7.39 4.60
C ARG A 160 -4.02 7.53 3.18
N ALA A 161 -4.64 8.67 2.82
CA ALA A 161 -5.30 8.80 1.53
C ALA A 161 -5.13 10.19 0.92
N ALA A 162 -4.85 10.21 -0.41
CA ALA A 162 -4.66 11.43 -1.19
C ALA A 162 -5.94 11.94 -1.86
N GLY A 163 -6.95 11.08 -2.08
CA GLY A 163 -8.13 11.45 -2.86
C GLY A 163 -7.83 11.60 -4.35
N PRO A 164 -8.53 12.48 -5.11
CA PRO A 164 -8.39 12.61 -6.55
C PRO A 164 -7.00 13.05 -7.00
N LEU A 165 -6.56 12.52 -8.14
CA LEU A 165 -5.27 12.82 -8.77
C LEU A 165 -5.38 14.05 -9.67
N ILE A 166 -4.39 14.91 -9.64
CA ILE A 166 -4.28 16.06 -10.53
C ILE A 166 -3.51 15.64 -11.80
N THR A 167 -4.08 15.87 -12.98
CA THR A 167 -3.45 15.44 -14.24
C THR A 167 -3.77 16.32 -15.43
N HIS A 168 -2.87 16.34 -16.42
CA HIS A 168 -3.10 16.93 -17.73
C HIS A 168 -3.75 15.96 -18.74
N ALA A 169 -3.87 14.68 -18.38
CA ALA A 169 -4.48 13.66 -19.23
C ALA A 169 -6.01 13.74 -19.16
N ASN A 170 -6.67 13.51 -20.30
CA ASN A 170 -8.13 13.41 -20.35
C ASN A 170 -8.56 11.94 -20.29
N VAL A 171 -9.15 11.50 -19.16
CA VAL A 171 -9.58 10.13 -18.92
C VAL A 171 -11.04 10.08 -18.47
N PRO A 172 -11.99 10.42 -19.36
CA PRO A 172 -13.41 10.51 -19.01
C PRO A 172 -14.03 9.17 -18.58
N ALA A 173 -13.43 8.04 -18.94
CA ALA A 173 -13.93 6.71 -18.57
C ALA A 173 -13.94 6.47 -17.05
N LEU A 174 -13.12 7.21 -16.28
CA LEU A 174 -13.01 7.14 -14.82
C LEU A 174 -13.80 8.26 -14.10
N GLN A 175 -14.67 8.96 -14.82
CA GLN A 175 -15.60 9.95 -14.31
C GLN A 175 -17.02 9.39 -14.33
N VAL A 176 -17.65 9.26 -13.17
CA VAL A 176 -19.05 8.80 -13.05
C VAL A 176 -19.98 9.96 -12.71
N ASP A 177 -19.71 10.63 -11.59
CA ASP A 177 -20.48 11.76 -11.06
C ASP A 177 -19.59 12.63 -10.14
N ASP A 178 -20.19 13.57 -9.42
CA ASP A 178 -19.45 14.51 -8.54
C ASP A 178 -18.87 13.86 -7.26
N GLU A 179 -19.21 12.60 -6.98
CA GLU A 179 -18.68 11.84 -5.83
C GLU A 179 -17.74 10.69 -6.27
N HIS A 180 -17.84 10.27 -7.54
CA HIS A 180 -17.10 9.16 -8.11
C HIS A 180 -16.33 9.62 -9.35
N TYR A 181 -15.22 10.31 -9.11
CA TYR A 181 -14.26 10.72 -10.13
C TYR A 181 -12.83 10.53 -9.61
N THR A 182 -11.92 10.26 -10.52
CA THR A 182 -10.52 9.97 -10.18
C THR A 182 -9.62 11.17 -10.40
N PHE A 183 -9.94 12.05 -11.36
CA PHE A 183 -9.02 13.08 -11.82
C PHE A 183 -9.56 14.49 -11.67
N LEU A 184 -8.64 15.39 -11.29
CA LEU A 184 -8.78 16.84 -11.34
C LEU A 184 -7.85 17.40 -12.42
N PRO A 185 -8.24 18.49 -13.12
CA PRO A 185 -7.47 19.00 -14.25
C PRO A 185 -6.25 19.84 -13.84
N MET A 186 -5.21 19.85 -14.72
CA MET A 186 -4.05 20.74 -14.67
C MET A 186 -3.67 21.23 -16.09
N GLY A 187 -4.62 21.81 -16.81
CA GLY A 187 -4.37 22.37 -18.14
C GLY A 187 -3.65 23.73 -18.13
N SER A 188 -3.60 24.41 -16.98
CA SER A 188 -2.86 25.64 -16.73
C SER A 188 -2.47 25.70 -15.24
N VAL A 189 -1.58 26.66 -14.88
CA VAL A 189 -1.22 26.92 -13.48
C VAL A 189 -2.46 27.26 -12.65
N ASP A 190 -3.32 28.17 -13.13
CA ASP A 190 -4.53 28.58 -12.41
C ASP A 190 -5.48 27.42 -12.17
N GLU A 191 -5.69 26.55 -13.16
CA GLU A 191 -6.55 25.38 -13.04
C GLU A 191 -5.95 24.33 -12.07
N ALA A 192 -4.64 24.13 -12.12
CA ALA A 192 -3.92 23.25 -11.21
C ALA A 192 -4.04 23.72 -9.75
N LEU A 193 -3.87 25.02 -9.49
CA LEU A 193 -4.04 25.59 -8.14
C LEU A 193 -5.47 25.46 -7.62
N GLN A 194 -6.49 25.61 -8.49
CA GLN A 194 -7.87 25.31 -8.11
C GLN A 194 -8.07 23.82 -7.77
N SER A 195 -7.39 22.93 -8.47
CA SER A 195 -7.42 21.51 -8.20
C SER A 195 -6.73 21.17 -6.87
N VAL A 196 -5.60 21.81 -6.55
CA VAL A 196 -4.96 21.69 -5.21
C VAL A 196 -5.91 22.17 -4.12
N GLN A 197 -6.56 23.33 -4.30
CA GLN A 197 -7.51 23.84 -3.31
C GLN A 197 -8.67 22.88 -3.05
N LYS A 198 -9.20 22.20 -4.09
CA LYS A 198 -10.24 21.17 -3.92
C LYS A 198 -9.75 20.01 -3.06
N VAL A 199 -8.50 19.57 -3.26
CA VAL A 199 -7.88 18.49 -2.45
C VAL A 199 -7.74 18.93 -0.99
N VAL A 200 -7.33 20.18 -0.75
CA VAL A 200 -7.27 20.79 0.60
C VAL A 200 -8.66 20.79 1.25
N ASP A 201 -9.69 21.24 0.52
CA ASP A 201 -11.07 21.35 1.01
C ASP A 201 -11.68 19.98 1.35
N MET A 202 -11.21 18.91 0.74
CA MET A 202 -11.58 17.52 1.06
C MET A 202 -10.94 17.00 2.36
N GLY A 203 -10.00 17.76 2.96
CA GLY A 203 -9.24 17.30 4.14
C GLY A 203 -8.24 16.21 3.83
N SER A 204 -7.73 16.14 2.60
CA SER A 204 -6.68 15.21 2.23
C SER A 204 -5.38 15.51 2.99
N SER A 205 -4.57 14.48 3.20
CA SER A 205 -3.23 14.61 3.79
C SER A 205 -2.12 14.85 2.75
N SER A 206 -2.45 14.79 1.46
CA SER A 206 -1.46 14.85 0.37
C SER A 206 -2.09 15.26 -0.96
N VAL A 207 -1.28 15.84 -1.82
CA VAL A 207 -1.62 16.14 -3.22
C VAL A 207 -0.98 15.08 -4.10
N LYS A 208 -1.77 14.39 -4.92
CA LYS A 208 -1.25 13.42 -5.90
C LYS A 208 -1.29 14.00 -7.30
N VAL A 209 -0.14 14.00 -7.97
CA VAL A 209 -0.02 14.36 -9.39
C VAL A 209 0.21 13.10 -10.23
N TRP A 210 -0.58 12.91 -11.26
CA TRP A 210 -0.37 11.90 -12.29
C TRP A 210 0.32 12.56 -13.49
N TYR A 211 1.68 12.68 -13.37
CA TYR A 211 2.52 13.33 -14.36
C TYR A 211 2.98 12.32 -15.40
N VAL A 212 2.13 12.04 -16.37
CA VAL A 212 2.39 11.12 -17.47
C VAL A 212 3.16 11.79 -18.59
N GLY A 213 3.80 10.98 -19.43
CA GLY A 213 4.56 11.48 -20.59
C GLY A 213 3.74 12.35 -21.53
N SER A 214 4.37 13.38 -22.07
CA SER A 214 3.78 14.38 -22.97
C SER A 214 4.69 14.65 -24.16
N PRO A 215 4.16 15.25 -25.25
CA PRO A 215 5.00 15.70 -26.36
C PRO A 215 6.00 16.79 -25.92
N PRO A 216 7.22 16.84 -26.50
CA PRO A 216 8.25 17.81 -26.12
C PRO A 216 7.82 19.26 -26.16
N SER A 217 6.85 19.60 -27.01
CA SER A 217 6.29 20.96 -27.10
C SER A 217 5.53 21.44 -25.87
N ARG A 218 5.20 20.51 -24.93
CA ARG A 218 4.50 20.84 -23.69
C ARG A 218 5.35 20.67 -22.43
N TRP A 219 6.61 20.30 -22.55
CA TRP A 219 7.44 19.97 -21.41
C TRP A 219 7.61 21.13 -20.44
N ASP A 220 8.03 22.30 -20.94
CA ASP A 220 8.29 23.47 -20.11
C ASP A 220 7.01 23.96 -19.41
N GLU A 221 5.87 23.98 -20.13
CA GLU A 221 4.55 24.30 -19.59
C GLU A 221 4.15 23.38 -18.45
N LEU A 222 4.27 22.05 -18.65
CA LEU A 222 3.88 21.08 -17.66
C LEU A 222 4.84 21.04 -16.46
N ASP A 223 6.13 21.29 -16.68
CA ASP A 223 7.10 21.42 -15.58
C ASP A 223 6.76 22.63 -14.70
N GLU A 224 6.41 23.80 -15.31
CA GLU A 224 5.96 24.98 -14.57
C GLU A 224 4.71 24.69 -13.73
N ILE A 225 3.73 23.97 -14.29
CA ILE A 225 2.51 23.60 -13.59
C ILE A 225 2.82 22.67 -12.40
N VAL A 226 3.67 21.65 -12.59
CA VAL A 226 4.04 20.71 -11.52
C VAL A 226 4.82 21.41 -10.41
N MET A 227 5.69 22.35 -10.74
CA MET A 227 6.40 23.18 -9.75
C MET A 227 5.42 24.02 -8.94
N ALA A 228 4.43 24.69 -9.59
CA ALA A 228 3.41 25.47 -8.91
C ALA A 228 2.51 24.60 -7.98
N ILE A 229 2.18 23.36 -8.38
CA ILE A 229 1.47 22.41 -7.53
C ILE A 229 2.31 22.07 -6.29
N GLY A 230 3.62 21.86 -6.46
CA GLY A 230 4.52 21.53 -5.35
C GLY A 230 4.62 22.65 -4.32
N GLU A 231 4.72 23.91 -4.78
CA GLU A 231 4.70 25.09 -3.93
C GLU A 231 3.38 25.20 -3.16
N ALA A 232 2.24 25.06 -3.86
CA ALA A 232 0.92 25.13 -3.25
C ALA A 232 0.65 23.98 -2.24
N ALA A 233 1.14 22.78 -2.51
CA ALA A 233 1.05 21.67 -1.57
C ALA A 233 1.87 21.95 -0.30
N THR A 234 3.08 22.47 -0.45
CA THR A 234 3.96 22.87 0.67
C THR A 234 3.30 23.96 1.51
N ASP A 235 2.75 25.01 0.89
CA ASP A 235 2.06 26.10 1.57
C ASP A 235 0.82 25.63 2.35
N ALA A 236 0.15 24.59 1.82
CA ALA A 236 -0.99 23.95 2.50
C ALA A 236 -0.58 22.93 3.58
N GLY A 237 0.71 22.64 3.75
CA GLY A 237 1.21 21.62 4.67
C GLY A 237 0.88 20.19 4.26
N LEU A 238 0.69 19.95 2.96
CA LEU A 238 0.38 18.65 2.38
C LEU A 238 1.62 18.03 1.73
N ASP A 239 1.75 16.71 1.82
CA ASP A 239 2.76 15.98 1.07
C ASP A 239 2.44 16.00 -0.43
N LEU A 240 3.48 16.15 -1.26
CA LEU A 240 3.37 15.99 -2.70
C LEU A 240 3.77 14.57 -3.10
N ILE A 241 2.87 13.85 -3.78
CA ILE A 241 3.10 12.53 -4.36
C ILE A 241 3.04 12.65 -5.87
N VAL A 242 4.05 12.16 -6.58
CA VAL A 242 4.06 12.27 -8.05
C VAL A 242 4.28 10.92 -8.71
N HIS A 243 3.39 10.57 -9.65
CA HIS A 243 3.61 9.52 -10.63
C HIS A 243 4.53 10.05 -11.72
N ALA A 244 5.69 9.43 -11.93
CA ALA A 244 6.57 9.77 -13.04
C ALA A 244 7.41 8.56 -13.45
N THR A 245 7.20 8.06 -14.67
CA THR A 245 7.92 6.90 -15.22
C THR A 245 9.04 7.28 -16.20
N GLY A 246 9.13 8.55 -16.58
CA GLY A 246 10.24 9.11 -17.35
C GLY A 246 11.25 9.82 -16.45
N LEU A 247 12.55 9.75 -16.80
CA LEU A 247 13.60 10.39 -16.00
C LEU A 247 13.44 11.91 -15.90
N ARG A 248 12.98 12.56 -16.97
CA ARG A 248 12.73 14.00 -16.99
C ARG A 248 11.61 14.37 -16.00
N GLU A 249 10.46 13.71 -16.13
CA GLU A 249 9.30 13.91 -15.28
C GLU A 249 9.65 13.62 -13.81
N ALA A 250 10.43 12.58 -13.56
CA ALA A 250 10.90 12.22 -12.22
C ALA A 250 11.79 13.31 -11.61
N LYS A 251 12.73 13.88 -12.38
CA LYS A 251 13.55 15.01 -11.93
C LYS A 251 12.71 16.25 -11.61
N THR A 252 11.74 16.58 -12.45
CA THR A 252 10.81 17.69 -12.19
C THR A 252 9.99 17.44 -10.94
N ALA A 253 9.47 16.22 -10.75
CA ALA A 253 8.73 15.86 -9.55
C ALA A 253 9.55 16.06 -8.26
N VAL A 254 10.81 15.62 -8.26
CA VAL A 254 11.71 15.78 -7.10
C VAL A 254 12.00 17.26 -6.86
N ARG A 255 12.27 18.06 -7.90
CA ARG A 255 12.49 19.52 -7.77
C ARG A 255 11.25 20.27 -7.26
N ALA A 256 10.05 19.78 -7.59
CA ALA A 256 8.80 20.31 -7.08
C ALA A 256 8.54 19.96 -5.60
N GLY A 257 9.46 19.24 -4.93
CA GLY A 257 9.33 18.87 -3.52
C GLY A 257 8.52 17.59 -3.28
N ALA A 258 8.46 16.67 -4.25
CA ALA A 258 7.80 15.39 -4.02
C ALA A 258 8.37 14.66 -2.81
N SER A 259 7.55 14.37 -1.81
CA SER A 259 7.90 13.53 -0.66
C SER A 259 7.94 12.05 -1.05
N LEU A 260 7.08 11.64 -2.01
CA LEU A 260 6.98 10.28 -2.51
C LEU A 260 6.90 10.30 -4.05
N LEU A 261 7.91 9.72 -4.69
CA LEU A 261 7.93 9.46 -6.11
C LEU A 261 7.47 8.04 -6.36
N VAL A 262 6.31 7.87 -6.98
CA VAL A 262 5.75 6.55 -7.26
C VAL A 262 6.00 6.13 -8.69
N HIS A 263 6.27 4.84 -8.86
CA HIS A 263 6.79 4.12 -10.01
C HIS A 263 8.28 4.34 -10.26
N SER A 264 8.88 3.31 -10.85
CA SER A 264 10.25 3.40 -11.33
C SER A 264 10.35 4.25 -12.59
N VAL A 265 11.48 4.93 -12.74
CA VAL A 265 11.91 5.38 -14.06
C VAL A 265 12.11 4.13 -14.94
N GLU A 266 11.35 4.03 -16.02
CA GLU A 266 11.30 2.83 -16.89
C GLU A 266 11.89 3.05 -18.28
N ASN A 267 12.05 4.32 -18.71
CA ASN A 267 12.47 4.67 -20.06
C ASN A 267 13.99 4.64 -20.27
N GLN A 268 14.77 4.81 -19.19
CA GLN A 268 16.24 4.79 -19.21
C GLN A 268 16.83 4.62 -17.81
N LEU A 269 18.14 4.41 -17.74
CA LEU A 269 18.84 4.37 -16.46
C LEU A 269 18.89 5.75 -15.81
N VAL A 270 18.69 5.79 -14.49
CA VAL A 270 18.82 7.02 -13.71
C VAL A 270 20.29 7.48 -13.71
N ASP A 271 20.48 8.79 -13.72
CA ASP A 271 21.78 9.43 -13.73
C ASP A 271 22.16 10.02 -12.36
N ASP A 272 23.40 10.49 -12.23
CA ASP A 272 23.94 11.02 -10.97
C ASP A 272 23.17 12.27 -10.51
N GLU A 273 22.64 13.07 -11.43
CA GLU A 273 21.81 14.25 -11.08
C GLU A 273 20.53 13.81 -10.37
N PHE A 274 19.84 12.80 -10.90
CA PHE A 274 18.62 12.28 -10.26
C PHE A 274 18.90 11.72 -8.87
N LEU A 275 19.99 10.95 -8.73
CA LEU A 275 20.39 10.39 -7.43
C LEU A 275 20.74 11.48 -6.42
N ALA A 276 21.42 12.54 -6.85
CA ALA A 276 21.73 13.70 -6.02
C ALA A 276 20.46 14.45 -5.60
N LEU A 277 19.50 14.63 -6.51
CA LEU A 277 18.21 15.26 -6.21
C LEU A 277 17.42 14.47 -5.17
N LEU A 278 17.35 13.13 -5.27
CA LEU A 278 16.68 12.29 -4.27
C LEU A 278 17.28 12.49 -2.89
N ALA A 279 18.62 12.51 -2.78
CA ALA A 279 19.32 12.69 -1.52
C ALA A 279 19.13 14.10 -0.94
N GLU A 280 19.15 15.14 -1.78
CA GLU A 280 19.00 16.54 -1.37
C GLU A 280 17.58 16.82 -0.85
N GLN A 281 16.56 16.32 -1.53
CA GLN A 281 15.15 16.56 -1.21
C GLN A 281 14.59 15.55 -0.19
N GLY A 282 15.27 14.44 0.06
CA GLY A 282 14.76 13.36 0.93
C GLY A 282 13.56 12.63 0.32
N THR A 283 13.37 12.71 -1.00
CA THR A 283 12.26 12.06 -1.69
C THR A 283 12.35 10.55 -1.58
N ILE A 284 11.25 9.91 -1.16
CA ILE A 284 11.12 8.46 -1.09
C ILE A 284 10.83 7.90 -2.48
N TYR A 285 11.55 6.85 -2.88
CA TYR A 285 11.35 6.15 -4.14
C TYR A 285 10.54 4.88 -3.95
N ALA A 286 9.36 4.80 -4.58
CA ALA A 286 8.44 3.66 -4.50
C ALA A 286 8.31 2.96 -5.86
N PRO A 287 9.04 1.85 -6.13
CA PRO A 287 9.33 1.37 -7.49
C PRO A 287 8.14 0.75 -8.24
N THR A 288 7.20 0.08 -7.60
CA THR A 288 6.07 -0.65 -8.23
C THR A 288 6.52 -1.53 -9.41
N LEU A 289 7.41 -2.48 -9.15
CA LEU A 289 8.08 -3.28 -10.21
C LEU A 289 7.13 -4.20 -10.97
N THR A 290 6.04 -4.64 -10.31
CA THR A 290 5.15 -5.70 -10.83
C THR A 290 3.98 -5.17 -11.64
N VAL A 291 3.51 -3.94 -11.41
CA VAL A 291 2.26 -3.43 -11.98
C VAL A 291 2.21 -3.45 -13.52
N GLY A 292 3.30 -3.10 -14.19
CA GLY A 292 3.37 -3.12 -15.66
C GLY A 292 3.24 -4.52 -16.25
N GLU A 293 3.85 -5.53 -15.60
CA GLU A 293 3.72 -6.95 -15.96
C GLU A 293 2.29 -7.44 -15.70
N ASN A 294 1.71 -7.11 -14.56
CA ASN A 294 0.35 -7.47 -14.19
C ASN A 294 -0.68 -6.91 -15.18
N TRP A 295 -0.55 -5.65 -15.59
CA TRP A 295 -1.34 -5.07 -16.67
C TRP A 295 -1.19 -5.84 -18.00
N ALA A 296 0.05 -6.22 -18.36
CA ALA A 296 0.28 -6.98 -19.57
C ALA A 296 -0.38 -8.37 -19.49
N ARG A 297 -0.24 -9.07 -18.36
CA ARG A 297 -0.87 -10.36 -18.12
C ARG A 297 -2.40 -10.25 -18.21
N ALA A 298 -3.00 -9.27 -17.56
CA ALA A 298 -4.44 -9.03 -17.60
C ALA A 298 -4.94 -8.81 -19.04
N MET A 299 -4.31 -7.93 -19.81
CA MET A 299 -4.70 -7.68 -21.20
C MET A 299 -4.48 -8.89 -22.10
N VAL A 300 -3.37 -9.60 -21.93
CA VAL A 300 -3.06 -10.80 -22.74
C VAL A 300 -4.02 -11.93 -22.40
N SER A 301 -4.43 -12.11 -21.14
CA SER A 301 -5.41 -13.12 -20.76
C SER A 301 -6.75 -12.94 -21.52
N VAL A 302 -7.21 -11.70 -21.63
CA VAL A 302 -8.42 -11.35 -22.40
C VAL A 302 -8.22 -11.59 -23.91
N ILE A 303 -7.07 -11.17 -24.47
CA ILE A 303 -6.75 -11.32 -25.89
C ILE A 303 -6.66 -12.79 -26.29
N MET A 304 -6.01 -13.60 -25.47
CA MET A 304 -5.75 -15.02 -25.74
C MET A 304 -6.89 -15.93 -25.29
N ASP A 305 -7.92 -15.39 -24.65
CA ASP A 305 -9.01 -16.15 -24.04
C ASP A 305 -8.50 -17.22 -23.07
N ALA A 306 -7.56 -16.84 -22.23
CA ALA A 306 -6.88 -17.72 -21.28
C ALA A 306 -6.87 -17.06 -19.90
N PRO A 307 -7.75 -17.47 -18.97
CA PRO A 307 -7.80 -16.91 -17.62
C PRO A 307 -6.44 -17.00 -16.92
N GLU A 308 -6.05 -15.92 -16.24
CA GLU A 308 -4.82 -15.85 -15.47
C GLU A 308 -4.99 -16.54 -14.10
N THR A 309 -3.88 -17.11 -13.64
CA THR A 309 -3.80 -17.63 -12.27
C THR A 309 -3.43 -16.50 -11.34
N MET A 310 -4.25 -16.27 -10.31
CA MET A 310 -3.96 -15.32 -9.25
C MET A 310 -2.90 -15.90 -8.31
N ASP A 311 -1.87 -15.10 -8.01
CA ASP A 311 -0.88 -15.44 -6.98
C ASP A 311 -1.45 -15.10 -5.60
N ASP A 312 -2.15 -16.06 -5.00
CA ASP A 312 -2.86 -15.92 -3.73
C ASP A 312 -2.73 -17.18 -2.89
N PRO A 313 -1.52 -17.44 -2.33
CA PRO A 313 -1.25 -18.67 -1.59
C PRO A 313 -2.05 -18.76 -0.29
N ASN A 314 -2.44 -17.63 0.27
CA ASN A 314 -3.09 -17.53 1.58
C ASN A 314 -4.62 -17.35 1.50
N GLY A 315 -5.21 -17.38 0.29
CA GLY A 315 -6.66 -17.27 0.09
C GLY A 315 -7.22 -15.88 0.44
N CYS A 316 -6.43 -14.84 0.25
CA CYS A 316 -6.73 -13.46 0.70
C CYS A 316 -7.42 -12.59 -0.34
N VAL A 317 -7.57 -13.05 -1.59
CA VAL A 317 -8.24 -12.29 -2.65
C VAL A 317 -9.74 -12.24 -2.40
N ASP A 318 -10.30 -11.04 -2.48
CA ASP A 318 -11.75 -10.81 -2.41
C ASP A 318 -12.52 -11.68 -3.40
N PRO A 319 -13.62 -12.33 -3.00
CA PRO A 319 -14.36 -13.26 -3.84
C PRO A 319 -14.91 -12.65 -5.12
N THR A 320 -15.33 -11.38 -5.09
CA THR A 320 -15.85 -10.69 -6.28
C THR A 320 -14.74 -10.46 -7.30
N THR A 321 -13.57 -9.99 -6.83
CA THR A 321 -12.39 -9.86 -7.68
C THR A 321 -11.99 -11.19 -8.29
N ALA A 322 -11.93 -12.27 -7.48
CA ALA A 322 -11.59 -13.61 -7.95
C ALA A 322 -12.60 -14.12 -8.99
N GLN A 323 -13.89 -13.88 -8.79
CA GLN A 323 -14.94 -14.22 -9.75
C GLN A 323 -14.74 -13.47 -11.07
N ASN A 324 -14.48 -12.16 -11.03
CA ASN A 324 -14.31 -11.32 -12.20
C ASN A 324 -13.05 -11.71 -13.01
N VAL A 325 -11.95 -12.02 -12.35
CA VAL A 325 -10.73 -12.54 -13.00
C VAL A 325 -11.02 -13.88 -13.70
N ASN A 326 -11.75 -14.79 -13.05
CA ASN A 326 -12.08 -16.09 -13.63
C ASN A 326 -13.08 -15.98 -14.80
N ALA A 327 -13.82 -14.87 -14.92
CA ALA A 327 -14.75 -14.61 -16.03
C ALA A 327 -14.09 -13.91 -17.25
N THR A 328 -12.76 -13.95 -17.37
CA THR A 328 -11.97 -13.26 -18.40
C THR A 328 -12.47 -13.51 -19.83
N SER A 329 -12.91 -14.72 -20.16
CA SER A 329 -13.40 -15.07 -21.49
C SER A 329 -14.58 -14.21 -21.96
N THR A 330 -15.41 -13.70 -21.01
CA THR A 330 -16.55 -12.85 -21.32
C THR A 330 -16.13 -11.45 -21.81
N LEU A 331 -14.88 -11.05 -21.60
CA LEU A 331 -14.37 -9.73 -21.99
C LEU A 331 -13.86 -9.68 -23.43
N ARG A 332 -13.63 -10.82 -24.07
CA ARG A 332 -12.99 -10.87 -25.38
C ARG A 332 -13.80 -10.15 -26.47
N GLU A 333 -15.11 -10.19 -26.41
CA GLU A 333 -16.00 -9.51 -27.39
C GLU A 333 -15.92 -7.98 -27.32
N TYR A 334 -15.49 -7.41 -26.19
CA TYR A 334 -15.30 -5.97 -25.99
C TYR A 334 -13.94 -5.45 -26.47
N LEU A 335 -13.03 -6.35 -26.86
CA LEU A 335 -11.77 -5.94 -27.44
C LEU A 335 -11.98 -5.26 -28.80
N PRO A 336 -11.18 -4.23 -29.14
CA PRO A 336 -11.12 -3.71 -30.49
C PRO A 336 -10.88 -4.84 -31.50
N GLN A 337 -11.57 -4.83 -32.65
CA GLN A 337 -11.54 -5.90 -33.67
C GLN A 337 -10.09 -6.28 -34.07
N ARG A 338 -9.17 -5.31 -34.13
CA ARG A 338 -7.74 -5.56 -34.40
C ARG A 338 -7.05 -6.48 -33.38
N LEU A 339 -7.53 -6.44 -32.11
CA LEU A 339 -6.98 -7.29 -31.05
C LEU A 339 -7.66 -8.66 -31.01
N GLN A 340 -8.92 -8.75 -31.45
CA GLN A 340 -9.61 -10.03 -31.59
C GLN A 340 -8.99 -10.89 -32.70
N SER A 341 -8.52 -10.28 -33.80
CA SER A 341 -8.00 -10.98 -34.98
C SER A 341 -6.47 -11.05 -35.05
N GLY A 342 -5.75 -10.13 -34.43
CA GLY A 342 -4.29 -9.97 -34.47
C GLY A 342 -3.62 -9.89 -33.11
N GLY A 343 -4.28 -10.37 -32.07
CA GLY A 343 -3.87 -10.17 -30.67
C GLY A 343 -2.53 -10.81 -30.31
N THR A 344 -2.12 -11.89 -30.97
CA THR A 344 -0.84 -12.58 -30.68
C THR A 344 0.37 -11.65 -30.84
N GLU A 345 0.42 -10.88 -31.95
CA GLU A 345 1.51 -9.91 -32.18
C GLU A 345 1.50 -8.79 -31.12
N TYR A 346 0.31 -8.29 -30.79
CA TYR A 346 0.17 -7.29 -29.71
C TYR A 346 0.65 -7.86 -28.37
N ALA A 347 0.26 -9.08 -28.01
CA ALA A 347 0.69 -9.74 -26.78
C ALA A 347 2.21 -9.89 -26.73
N TYR A 348 2.84 -10.36 -27.83
CA TYR A 348 4.28 -10.47 -27.94
C TYR A 348 4.99 -9.12 -27.74
N GLN A 349 4.55 -8.07 -28.45
CA GLN A 349 5.13 -6.74 -28.34
C GLN A 349 4.95 -6.14 -26.93
N ARG A 350 3.81 -6.42 -26.30
CA ARG A 350 3.53 -5.97 -24.93
C ARG A 350 4.50 -6.61 -23.93
N PHE A 351 4.67 -7.94 -23.99
CA PHE A 351 5.62 -8.63 -23.10
C PHE A 351 7.07 -8.22 -23.34
N MET A 352 7.47 -8.03 -24.58
CA MET A 352 8.81 -7.55 -24.90
C MET A 352 9.09 -6.14 -24.34
N ARG A 353 8.09 -5.25 -24.39
CA ARG A 353 8.18 -3.91 -23.80
C ARG A 353 8.31 -3.99 -22.28
N VAL A 354 7.41 -4.72 -21.63
CA VAL A 354 7.40 -4.87 -20.17
C VAL A 354 8.67 -5.53 -19.66
N GLY A 355 9.15 -6.58 -20.32
CA GLY A 355 10.42 -7.22 -19.96
C GLY A 355 11.63 -6.28 -20.07
N ARG A 356 11.66 -5.40 -21.10
CA ARG A 356 12.71 -4.38 -21.22
C ARG A 356 12.59 -3.32 -20.13
N ALA A 357 11.39 -2.81 -19.85
CA ALA A 357 11.15 -1.86 -18.78
C ALA A 357 11.55 -2.47 -17.43
N GLY A 358 11.12 -3.71 -17.14
CA GLY A 358 11.44 -4.42 -15.90
C GLY A 358 12.96 -4.55 -15.65
N PHE A 359 13.76 -4.78 -16.70
CA PHE A 359 15.22 -4.78 -16.57
C PHE A 359 15.77 -3.40 -16.18
N VAL A 360 15.27 -2.32 -16.81
CA VAL A 360 15.66 -0.93 -16.46
C VAL A 360 15.24 -0.59 -15.04
N MET A 361 14.01 -0.93 -14.65
CA MET A 361 13.47 -0.66 -13.33
C MET A 361 14.27 -1.36 -12.22
N ALA A 362 14.62 -2.63 -12.41
CA ALA A 362 15.44 -3.40 -11.45
C ALA A 362 16.83 -2.76 -11.27
N GLU A 363 17.49 -2.37 -12.37
CA GLU A 363 18.78 -1.69 -12.29
C GLU A 363 18.66 -0.30 -11.66
N ASN A 364 17.61 0.44 -11.95
CA ASN A 364 17.35 1.74 -11.32
C ASN A 364 17.11 1.60 -9.82
N LEU A 365 16.34 0.61 -9.39
CA LEU A 365 16.16 0.31 -7.97
C LEU A 365 17.49 0.05 -7.27
N ARG A 366 18.38 -0.77 -7.87
CA ARG A 366 19.73 -1.01 -7.34
C ARG A 366 20.55 0.28 -7.19
N ARG A 367 20.51 1.16 -8.20
CA ARG A 367 21.24 2.43 -8.19
C ARG A 367 20.70 3.38 -7.12
N VAL A 368 19.38 3.50 -7.02
CA VAL A 368 18.71 4.34 -6.02
C VAL A 368 19.04 3.83 -4.61
N HIS A 369 18.92 2.53 -4.36
CA HIS A 369 19.29 1.95 -3.07
C HIS A 369 20.78 2.16 -2.74
N ALA A 370 21.67 1.90 -3.69
CA ALA A 370 23.12 2.08 -3.51
C ALA A 370 23.53 3.54 -3.26
N SER A 371 22.73 4.53 -3.68
CA SER A 371 22.97 5.95 -3.39
C SER A 371 22.62 6.34 -1.94
N GLY A 372 21.95 5.46 -1.19
CA GLY A 372 21.44 5.73 0.16
C GLY A 372 20.10 6.45 0.19
N ALA A 373 19.45 6.66 -0.96
CA ALA A 373 18.09 7.20 -1.01
C ALA A 373 17.09 6.22 -0.37
N ILE A 374 16.04 6.77 0.25
CA ILE A 374 15.01 5.97 0.92
C ILE A 374 14.13 5.31 -0.16
N VAL A 375 13.98 3.99 -0.05
CA VAL A 375 13.06 3.21 -0.89
C VAL A 375 11.95 2.65 -0.01
N ALA A 376 10.69 2.70 -0.46
CA ALA A 376 9.54 2.06 0.18
C ALA A 376 8.89 1.06 -0.77
N THR A 377 8.45 -0.08 -0.25
CA THR A 377 7.70 -1.07 -1.03
C THR A 377 6.32 -0.53 -1.37
N ALA A 378 5.91 -0.71 -2.61
CA ALA A 378 4.66 -0.18 -3.15
C ALA A 378 4.17 -1.06 -4.31
N THR A 379 2.91 -1.47 -4.28
CA THR A 379 2.37 -2.42 -5.27
C THR A 379 1.63 -1.77 -6.41
N ASP A 380 0.97 -0.64 -6.17
CA ASP A 380 -0.07 -0.06 -7.04
C ASP A 380 -1.34 -0.95 -7.07
N ALA A 381 -1.67 -1.57 -5.91
CA ALA A 381 -2.82 -2.46 -5.78
C ALA A 381 -4.14 -1.76 -6.13
N GLY A 382 -4.99 -2.49 -6.84
CA GLY A 382 -6.21 -2.00 -7.47
C GLY A 382 -6.12 -2.01 -9.00
N ASN A 383 -4.93 -1.95 -9.58
CA ASN A 383 -4.73 -2.12 -11.01
C ASN A 383 -4.95 -3.59 -11.43
N PRO A 384 -5.31 -3.88 -12.72
CA PRO A 384 -5.57 -5.22 -13.19
C PRO A 384 -4.44 -6.21 -12.88
N MET A 385 -4.78 -7.31 -12.21
CA MET A 385 -3.89 -8.34 -11.66
C MET A 385 -2.92 -7.84 -10.57
N THR A 386 -3.01 -6.58 -10.15
CA THR A 386 -2.33 -6.07 -8.97
C THR A 386 -3.34 -6.06 -7.81
N LEU A 387 -3.42 -7.21 -7.16
CA LEU A 387 -4.46 -7.55 -6.20
C LEU A 387 -4.22 -6.88 -4.85
N HIS A 388 -5.27 -6.39 -4.21
CA HIS A 388 -5.21 -5.90 -2.83
C HIS A 388 -4.75 -7.02 -1.89
N GLY A 389 -3.67 -6.78 -1.19
CA GLY A 389 -3.02 -7.73 -0.30
C GLY A 389 -1.98 -8.60 -1.00
N PRO A 390 -2.32 -9.68 -1.73
CA PRO A 390 -1.33 -10.66 -2.21
C PRO A 390 -0.23 -10.11 -3.11
N SER A 391 -0.45 -8.99 -3.84
CA SER A 391 0.57 -8.42 -4.71
C SER A 391 1.81 -7.92 -3.98
N ILE A 392 1.75 -7.72 -2.65
CA ILE A 392 2.92 -7.33 -1.85
C ILE A 392 4.02 -8.40 -1.91
N TYR A 393 3.67 -9.68 -1.94
CA TYR A 393 4.64 -10.76 -2.02
C TYR A 393 5.47 -10.69 -3.31
N GLY A 394 4.77 -10.59 -4.44
CA GLY A 394 5.44 -10.48 -5.74
C GLY A 394 6.31 -9.22 -5.86
N GLU A 395 5.89 -8.09 -5.27
CA GLU A 395 6.69 -6.87 -5.27
C GLU A 395 7.97 -7.04 -4.44
N MET A 396 7.88 -7.56 -3.20
CA MET A 396 9.03 -7.84 -2.35
C MET A 396 10.00 -8.83 -3.01
N GLU A 397 9.50 -9.89 -3.62
CA GLU A 397 10.29 -10.88 -4.34
C GLU A 397 11.01 -10.28 -5.55
N ARG A 398 10.36 -9.37 -6.29
CA ARG A 398 11.00 -8.64 -7.40
C ARG A 398 12.08 -7.67 -6.91
N MET A 399 11.89 -7.03 -5.76
CA MET A 399 12.91 -6.18 -5.14
C MET A 399 14.14 -7.01 -4.74
N GLN A 400 13.95 -8.17 -4.12
CA GLN A 400 15.05 -9.08 -3.78
C GLN A 400 15.74 -9.63 -5.05
N ALA A 401 14.97 -10.03 -6.06
CA ALA A 401 15.50 -10.49 -7.35
C ALA A 401 16.28 -9.39 -8.11
N ALA A 402 15.96 -8.11 -7.87
CA ALA A 402 16.76 -6.98 -8.38
C ALA A 402 18.13 -6.85 -7.71
N GLY A 403 18.41 -7.63 -6.65
CA GLY A 403 19.71 -7.70 -5.98
C GLY A 403 19.78 -7.02 -4.61
N LEU A 404 18.64 -6.67 -4.02
CA LEU A 404 18.56 -6.19 -2.65
C LEU A 404 18.61 -7.38 -1.67
N SER A 405 19.15 -7.18 -0.47
CA SER A 405 19.06 -8.22 0.55
C SER A 405 17.64 -8.37 1.09
N ALA A 406 17.28 -9.54 1.62
CA ALA A 406 15.99 -9.75 2.27
C ALA A 406 15.76 -8.75 3.41
N MET A 407 16.80 -8.44 4.21
CA MET A 407 16.72 -7.46 5.29
C MET A 407 16.46 -6.05 4.77
N ASP A 408 17.08 -5.63 3.64
CA ASP A 408 16.77 -4.33 3.01
C ASP A 408 15.30 -4.26 2.60
N VAL A 409 14.79 -5.32 1.96
CA VAL A 409 13.39 -5.40 1.53
C VAL A 409 12.44 -5.35 2.72
N ILE A 410 12.75 -6.02 3.85
CA ILE A 410 11.96 -5.93 5.08
C ILE A 410 11.90 -4.49 5.59
N VAL A 411 13.04 -3.79 5.67
CA VAL A 411 13.08 -2.37 6.07
C VAL A 411 12.23 -1.52 5.14
N MET A 412 12.31 -1.75 3.83
CA MET A 412 11.52 -1.02 2.81
C MET A 412 10.02 -1.29 2.92
N SER A 413 9.64 -2.51 3.30
CA SER A 413 8.25 -2.96 3.41
C SER A 413 7.62 -2.71 4.80
N THR A 414 8.35 -2.13 5.73
CA THR A 414 7.90 -1.86 7.11
C THR A 414 8.25 -0.43 7.51
N LYS A 415 9.46 -0.18 8.01
CA LYS A 415 9.95 1.11 8.50
C LYS A 415 9.81 2.23 7.46
N ASN A 416 10.32 2.00 6.24
CA ASN A 416 10.31 3.03 5.21
C ASN A 416 8.89 3.30 4.68
N GLY A 417 8.02 2.28 4.63
CA GLY A 417 6.60 2.45 4.34
C GLY A 417 5.89 3.30 5.40
N ALA A 418 6.16 3.04 6.69
CA ALA A 418 5.64 3.86 7.79
C ALA A 418 6.17 5.30 7.73
N TYR A 419 7.44 5.47 7.34
CA TYR A 419 8.03 6.79 7.11
C TYR A 419 7.33 7.54 5.95
N ALA A 420 7.04 6.84 4.84
CA ALA A 420 6.29 7.42 3.72
C ALA A 420 4.87 7.88 4.12
N MET A 421 4.29 7.25 5.13
CA MET A 421 2.99 7.64 5.70
C MET A 421 3.09 8.72 6.78
N ASN A 422 4.28 9.25 7.11
CA ASN A 422 4.54 10.14 8.25
C ASN A 422 4.10 9.52 9.60
N ARG A 423 4.22 8.18 9.74
CA ARG A 423 3.76 7.42 10.90
C ARG A 423 4.86 6.54 11.51
N LEU A 424 6.13 6.83 11.18
CA LEU A 424 7.24 6.02 11.73
C LEU A 424 7.30 6.06 13.26
N ASP A 425 6.86 7.13 13.89
CA ASP A 425 6.81 7.20 15.36
C ASP A 425 5.77 6.25 15.96
N ASP A 426 4.74 5.86 15.20
CA ASP A 426 3.64 5.01 15.66
C ASP A 426 3.86 3.52 15.37
N PHE A 427 4.32 3.15 14.17
CA PHE A 427 4.49 1.76 13.73
C PHE A 427 5.62 1.60 12.71
N GLY A 428 5.81 0.40 12.16
CA GLY A 428 6.81 0.07 11.13
C GLY A 428 8.08 -0.57 11.66
N THR A 429 8.26 -0.60 13.00
CA THR A 429 9.34 -1.35 13.67
C THR A 429 8.80 -2.02 14.93
N VAL A 430 9.46 -3.10 15.40
CA VAL A 430 9.15 -3.77 16.67
C VAL A 430 9.99 -3.12 17.76
N GLU A 431 9.51 -2.00 18.30
CA GLU A 431 10.18 -1.23 19.33
C GLU A 431 9.21 -0.82 20.44
N THR A 432 9.73 -0.66 21.66
CA THR A 432 8.96 -0.18 22.81
C THR A 432 8.29 1.17 22.53
N GLY A 433 7.01 1.29 22.85
CA GLY A 433 6.18 2.48 22.65
C GLY A 433 5.40 2.48 21.33
N LYS A 434 5.76 1.64 20.37
CA LYS A 434 5.07 1.53 19.08
C LYS A 434 3.77 0.73 19.18
N ILE A 435 2.86 0.97 18.23
CA ILE A 435 1.64 0.16 18.09
C ILE A 435 2.05 -1.29 17.79
N ALA A 436 1.40 -2.23 18.45
CA ALA A 436 1.64 -3.64 18.26
C ALA A 436 0.97 -4.15 16.97
N ASP A 437 1.57 -3.77 15.85
CA ASP A 437 1.25 -4.23 14.50
C ASP A 437 2.35 -5.19 14.05
N LEU A 438 2.08 -6.51 14.13
CA LEU A 438 3.08 -7.55 13.97
C LEU A 438 2.60 -8.64 13.02
N VAL A 439 3.55 -9.32 12.37
CA VAL A 439 3.31 -10.51 11.56
C VAL A 439 4.10 -11.69 12.14
N ILE A 440 3.44 -12.84 12.28
CA ILE A 440 4.04 -14.08 12.76
C ILE A 440 4.16 -15.07 11.61
N LEU A 441 5.39 -15.53 11.35
CA LEU A 441 5.76 -16.40 10.23
C LEU A 441 6.27 -17.75 10.73
N THR A 442 6.18 -18.78 9.87
CA THR A 442 6.80 -20.10 10.15
C THR A 442 8.20 -20.23 9.55
N GLU A 443 8.54 -19.42 8.55
CA GLU A 443 9.81 -19.45 7.83
C GLU A 443 10.60 -18.15 8.10
N ASP A 444 11.93 -18.21 7.97
CA ASP A 444 12.83 -17.09 8.25
C ASP A 444 12.85 -16.07 7.09
N PRO A 445 12.28 -14.88 7.27
CA PRO A 445 12.26 -13.86 6.23
C PRO A 445 13.59 -13.10 6.09
N SER A 446 14.55 -13.26 7.01
CA SER A 446 15.81 -12.52 6.99
C SER A 446 16.75 -12.94 5.86
N GLN A 447 16.51 -14.11 5.26
CA GLN A 447 17.28 -14.65 4.14
C GLN A 447 16.53 -14.60 2.82
N ASP A 448 15.21 -14.82 2.86
CA ASP A 448 14.36 -14.90 1.68
C ASP A 448 12.96 -14.34 2.01
N VAL A 449 12.56 -13.29 1.30
CA VAL A 449 11.28 -12.64 1.52
C VAL A 449 10.08 -13.51 1.13
N THR A 450 10.28 -14.61 0.39
CA THR A 450 9.22 -15.60 0.11
C THR A 450 8.63 -16.17 1.40
N ALA A 451 9.37 -16.14 2.50
CA ALA A 451 8.93 -16.51 3.83
C ALA A 451 7.67 -15.76 4.30
N PHE A 452 7.40 -14.56 3.79
CA PHE A 452 6.15 -13.83 4.09
C PHE A 452 4.90 -14.57 3.62
N ARG A 453 5.02 -15.53 2.70
CA ARG A 453 3.92 -16.42 2.31
C ARG A 453 3.52 -17.43 3.40
N SER A 454 4.36 -17.58 4.45
CA SER A 454 4.17 -18.50 5.57
C SER A 454 3.48 -17.89 6.80
N ILE A 455 2.72 -16.79 6.62
CA ILE A 455 2.00 -16.09 7.69
C ILE A 455 1.05 -17.05 8.41
N THR A 456 1.08 -17.02 9.75
CA THR A 456 0.14 -17.74 10.59
C THR A 456 -0.79 -16.82 11.38
N HIS A 457 -0.28 -15.67 11.82
CA HIS A 457 -1.06 -14.67 12.55
C HIS A 457 -0.64 -13.26 12.16
N VAL A 458 -1.57 -12.36 12.30
CA VAL A 458 -1.35 -10.93 12.18
C VAL A 458 -1.86 -10.25 13.44
N MET A 459 -1.04 -9.47 14.09
CA MET A 459 -1.46 -8.63 15.20
C MET A 459 -1.69 -7.22 14.69
N ARG A 460 -2.83 -6.65 15.00
CA ARG A 460 -3.19 -5.28 14.64
C ARG A 460 -3.71 -4.55 15.89
N MET A 461 -3.01 -3.50 16.32
CA MET A 461 -3.30 -2.78 17.58
C MET A 461 -3.40 -3.74 18.79
N GLY A 462 -2.45 -4.67 18.91
CA GLY A 462 -2.44 -5.65 20.00
C GLY A 462 -3.46 -6.79 19.86
N VAL A 463 -4.39 -6.72 18.92
CA VAL A 463 -5.37 -7.79 18.65
C VAL A 463 -4.79 -8.82 17.69
N MET A 464 -4.70 -10.07 18.15
CA MET A 464 -4.17 -11.19 17.35
C MET A 464 -5.28 -11.79 16.48
N HIS A 465 -5.00 -11.88 15.17
CA HIS A 465 -5.87 -12.56 14.19
C HIS A 465 -5.17 -13.82 13.67
N ASP A 466 -5.85 -14.97 13.68
CA ASP A 466 -5.40 -16.14 12.92
C ASP A 466 -5.57 -15.84 11.42
N GLN A 467 -4.52 -16.05 10.64
CA GLN A 467 -4.55 -15.79 9.19
C GLN A 467 -5.68 -16.57 8.49
N LYS A 468 -6.00 -17.80 8.96
CA LYS A 468 -7.07 -18.62 8.39
C LYS A 468 -8.46 -17.99 8.56
N ASP A 469 -8.67 -17.25 9.64
CA ASP A 469 -9.93 -16.55 9.90
C ASP A 469 -10.08 -15.30 9.02
N LEU A 470 -8.96 -14.73 8.57
CA LEU A 470 -8.92 -13.62 7.62
C LEU A 470 -9.05 -14.10 6.17
N ALA A 471 -8.67 -15.33 5.85
CA ALA A 471 -8.77 -15.87 4.50
C ALA A 471 -10.22 -15.90 3.99
N TYR A 472 -10.41 -15.60 2.71
CA TYR A 472 -11.70 -15.75 2.01
C TYR A 472 -11.91 -17.17 1.49
N ARG A 473 -10.82 -17.91 1.25
CA ARG A 473 -10.84 -19.30 0.79
C ARG A 473 -10.04 -20.16 1.75
N PRO A 474 -10.49 -21.39 2.04
CA PRO A 474 -9.67 -22.34 2.82
C PRO A 474 -8.31 -22.53 2.13
N ILE A 475 -7.24 -22.54 2.91
CA ILE A 475 -5.91 -22.92 2.44
C ILE A 475 -5.88 -24.44 2.34
N SER A 476 -5.56 -24.98 1.17
CA SER A 476 -5.50 -26.42 0.91
C SER A 476 -4.29 -27.08 1.55
#